data_a9686c18ec722054e5be8a1c9b675be0
#
_entry.id   a9686c18ec722054e5be8a1c9b675be0
#
_cell.length_a   1.000
_cell.length_b   1.000
_cell.length_c   1.000
_cell.angle_alpha   90.00
_cell.angle_beta   90.00
_cell.angle_gamma   90.00
#
_symmetry.space_group_name_H-M   'P 1'
#
loop_
_entity.id
_entity.type
_entity.pdbx_description
1 polymer ?
#
loop_
_entity_poly.entity_id
_entity_poly.type
_entity_poly.pdbx_seq_one_letter_code
_entity_poly.pdbx_strand_id
1 'polypeptide(L)'
;MKKNFRFFDNRQKYLLFVTTTNEKNKIADAIKQYVSKLKPTYPALKIFDAGMGDGSLLMNVMRQCHQKMPHIPMLVSTKEISMEDVRLGLDKLPDRFIEHKNTVFVISNLNYEESTLLKSKNKHKQKKINWKVVKLKGNSSLDFSIQLRKLNQNFLNKKWQIERNEKTGNPTYKEPSVIIIYRKDQEFSLKNIIPKKNNGKNNYDLIIASQPYRSRISAEKKVKYVINPMIKALNK
;
A
#
# COMPACT_ATOMS: atom_id res chain seq x y z
N MET A 1 -35.53 1.10 13.89
CA MET A 1 -34.82 0.08 13.09
C MET A 1 -33.49 -0.26 13.75
N LYS A 2 -33.30 -1.48 14.25
CA LYS A 2 -31.99 -1.95 14.72
C LYS A 2 -31.03 -1.91 13.54
N LYS A 3 -29.97 -1.05 13.59
CA LYS A 3 -28.89 -1.09 12.62
C LYS A 3 -28.27 -2.49 12.67
N ASN A 4 -28.35 -3.24 11.58
CA ASN A 4 -27.67 -4.53 11.49
C ASN A 4 -26.20 -4.34 11.86
N PHE A 5 -25.77 -5.07 12.90
CA PHE A 5 -24.39 -5.07 13.36
C PHE A 5 -23.49 -5.49 12.18
N ARG A 6 -22.49 -4.64 11.85
CA ARG A 6 -21.51 -4.96 10.85
C ARG A 6 -20.17 -5.19 11.53
N PHE A 7 -19.58 -6.31 11.25
CA PHE A 7 -18.29 -6.72 11.77
C PHE A 7 -17.20 -5.64 11.58
N PHE A 8 -17.18 -4.98 10.42
CA PHE A 8 -16.22 -3.92 10.08
C PHE A 8 -16.51 -2.56 10.73
N ASP A 9 -17.66 -2.36 11.33
CA ASP A 9 -17.98 -1.12 12.04
C ASP A 9 -17.38 -1.11 13.46
N ASN A 10 -17.00 -2.29 13.99
CA ASN A 10 -16.27 -2.43 15.25
C ASN A 10 -14.79 -2.76 14.94
N ARG A 11 -13.95 -1.73 15.10
CA ARG A 11 -12.52 -1.83 14.80
C ARG A 11 -11.79 -2.89 15.62
N GLN A 12 -12.13 -3.02 16.90
CA GLN A 12 -11.51 -4.02 17.79
C GLN A 12 -11.82 -5.45 17.33
N LYS A 13 -13.08 -5.74 17.01
CA LYS A 13 -13.48 -7.05 16.46
C LYS A 13 -12.82 -7.35 15.14
N TYR A 14 -12.70 -6.34 14.27
CA TYR A 14 -11.98 -6.50 13.02
C TYR A 14 -10.51 -6.85 13.26
N LEU A 15 -9.81 -6.11 14.12
CA LEU A 15 -8.40 -6.38 14.45
C LEU A 15 -8.24 -7.77 15.07
N LEU A 16 -9.11 -8.14 16.02
CA LEU A 16 -9.10 -9.48 16.61
C LEU A 16 -9.24 -10.57 15.53
N PHE A 17 -10.18 -10.42 14.61
CA PHE A 17 -10.35 -11.36 13.51
C PHE A 17 -9.09 -11.49 12.66
N VAL A 18 -8.52 -10.36 12.20
CA VAL A 18 -7.34 -10.37 11.32
C VAL A 18 -6.10 -10.94 11.99
N THR A 19 -5.99 -10.83 13.31
CA THR A 19 -4.84 -11.33 14.08
C THR A 19 -4.99 -12.78 14.54
N THR A 20 -6.22 -13.29 14.64
CA THR A 20 -6.52 -14.63 15.13
C THR A 20 -6.83 -15.65 14.04
N THR A 21 -7.14 -15.19 12.83
CA THR A 21 -7.43 -16.11 11.70
C THR A 21 -6.21 -16.26 10.78
N ASN A 22 -6.17 -17.36 10.06
CA ASN A 22 -5.13 -17.63 9.04
C ASN A 22 -5.55 -17.22 7.61
N GLU A 23 -6.64 -16.44 7.47
CA GLU A 23 -7.17 -16.01 6.17
C GLU A 23 -6.09 -15.43 5.27
N LYS A 24 -5.30 -14.50 5.80
CA LYS A 24 -4.24 -13.81 5.03
C LYS A 24 -3.13 -14.73 4.58
N ASN A 25 -2.79 -15.72 5.37
CA ASN A 25 -1.81 -16.74 4.99
C ASN A 25 -2.36 -17.60 3.86
N LYS A 26 -3.61 -18.06 3.94
CA LYS A 26 -4.27 -18.83 2.87
C LYS A 26 -4.34 -18.04 1.56
N ILE A 27 -4.66 -16.75 1.63
CA ILE A 27 -4.67 -15.88 0.44
C ILE A 27 -3.23 -15.75 -0.13
N ALA A 28 -2.23 -15.55 0.73
CA ALA A 28 -0.83 -15.48 0.30
C ALA A 28 -0.37 -16.79 -0.37
N ASP A 29 -0.77 -17.93 0.17
CA ASP A 29 -0.47 -19.25 -0.41
C ASP A 29 -1.13 -19.41 -1.79
N ALA A 30 -2.38 -18.97 -1.94
CA ALA A 30 -3.05 -18.95 -3.23
C ALA A 30 -2.35 -18.04 -4.26
N ILE A 31 -1.79 -16.90 -3.83
CA ILE A 31 -1.03 -15.99 -4.69
C ILE A 31 0.31 -16.60 -5.11
N LYS A 32 0.92 -17.45 -4.29
CA LYS A 32 2.25 -18.03 -4.53
C LYS A 32 2.39 -18.68 -5.92
N GLN A 33 1.36 -19.39 -6.38
CA GLN A 33 1.36 -20.01 -7.71
C GLN A 33 1.44 -18.99 -8.85
N TYR A 34 0.96 -17.76 -8.63
CA TYR A 34 1.03 -16.69 -9.62
C TYR A 34 2.40 -15.99 -9.57
N VAL A 35 2.97 -15.82 -8.37
CA VAL A 35 4.31 -15.24 -8.20
C VAL A 35 5.36 -15.99 -9.02
N SER A 36 5.25 -17.32 -9.11
CA SER A 36 6.17 -18.13 -9.93
C SER A 36 6.05 -17.89 -11.43
N LYS A 37 4.94 -17.33 -11.90
CA LYS A 37 4.67 -17.04 -13.31
C LYS A 37 4.94 -15.59 -13.69
N LEU A 38 5.25 -14.72 -12.72
CA LEU A 38 5.53 -13.31 -12.99
C LEU A 38 6.79 -13.17 -13.86
N LYS A 39 6.68 -12.30 -14.85
CA LYS A 39 7.81 -11.87 -15.70
C LYS A 39 7.96 -10.36 -15.50
N PRO A 40 8.76 -9.93 -14.51
CA PRO A 40 8.89 -8.52 -14.19
C PRO A 40 9.38 -7.70 -15.38
N THR A 41 8.75 -6.56 -15.60
CA THR A 41 9.17 -5.60 -16.60
C THR A 41 10.25 -4.69 -16.03
N TYR A 42 11.43 -4.63 -16.68
CA TYR A 42 12.50 -3.72 -16.28
C TYR A 42 11.94 -2.31 -15.98
N PRO A 43 12.41 -1.59 -14.91
CA PRO A 43 13.59 -1.88 -14.10
C PRO A 43 13.30 -2.61 -12.76
N ALA A 44 12.07 -3.03 -12.47
CA ALA A 44 11.71 -3.63 -11.20
C ALA A 44 10.47 -4.51 -11.32
N LEU A 45 10.30 -5.45 -10.40
CA LEU A 45 9.00 -6.05 -10.13
C LEU A 45 8.10 -5.00 -9.45
N LYS A 46 6.95 -4.71 -10.07
CA LYS A 46 6.01 -3.69 -9.59
C LYS A 46 4.74 -4.34 -9.06
N ILE A 47 4.49 -4.15 -7.78
CA ILE A 47 3.35 -4.71 -7.07
C ILE A 47 2.44 -3.57 -6.59
N PHE A 48 1.13 -3.71 -6.78
CA PHE A 48 0.14 -2.82 -6.18
C PHE A 48 -0.81 -3.61 -5.27
N ASP A 49 -0.95 -3.17 -4.02
CA ASP A 49 -1.98 -3.68 -3.10
C ASP A 49 -3.08 -2.63 -2.91
N ALA A 50 -4.29 -2.97 -3.31
CA ALA A 50 -5.43 -2.06 -3.31
C ALA A 50 -6.03 -1.82 -1.91
N GLY A 51 -5.53 -2.49 -0.90
CA GLY A 51 -5.97 -2.33 0.49
C GLY A 51 -5.06 -3.08 1.45
N MET A 52 -3.97 -2.42 1.87
CA MET A 52 -2.90 -3.05 2.66
C MET A 52 -3.40 -3.68 3.96
N GLY A 53 -4.40 -3.04 4.61
CA GLY A 53 -4.80 -3.42 5.95
C GLY A 53 -3.60 -3.37 6.90
N ASP A 54 -3.47 -4.36 7.79
CA ASP A 54 -2.33 -4.48 8.71
C ASP A 54 -1.00 -4.88 8.04
N GLY A 55 -0.99 -5.05 6.72
CA GLY A 55 0.18 -5.39 5.92
C GLY A 55 0.55 -6.88 5.89
N SER A 56 -0.09 -7.75 6.68
CA SER A 56 0.31 -9.16 6.79
C SER A 56 0.30 -9.90 5.45
N LEU A 57 -0.74 -9.72 4.64
CA LEU A 57 -0.81 -10.33 3.32
C LEU A 57 0.31 -9.83 2.41
N LEU A 58 0.45 -8.52 2.32
CA LEU A 58 1.45 -7.88 1.45
C LEU A 58 2.88 -8.29 1.82
N MET A 59 3.20 -8.33 3.13
CA MET A 59 4.54 -8.77 3.60
C MET A 59 4.83 -10.22 3.24
N ASN A 60 3.84 -11.12 3.31
CA ASN A 60 4.00 -12.51 2.88
C ASN A 60 4.23 -12.61 1.36
N VAL A 61 3.50 -11.84 0.56
CA VAL A 61 3.71 -11.81 -0.90
C VAL A 61 5.10 -11.24 -1.24
N MET A 62 5.55 -10.18 -0.56
CA MET A 62 6.90 -9.63 -0.75
C MET A 62 7.98 -10.69 -0.46
N ARG A 63 7.83 -11.50 0.62
CA ARG A 63 8.76 -12.60 0.91
C ARG A 63 8.79 -13.64 -0.20
N GLN A 64 7.63 -14.03 -0.71
CA GLN A 64 7.55 -14.99 -1.83
C GLN A 64 8.22 -14.45 -3.09
N CYS A 65 8.00 -13.16 -3.40
CA CYS A 65 8.66 -12.50 -4.52
C CYS A 65 10.17 -12.43 -4.33
N HIS A 66 10.64 -12.06 -3.12
CA HIS A 66 12.07 -12.04 -2.79
C HIS A 66 12.69 -13.44 -2.95
N GLN A 67 12.06 -14.47 -2.41
CA GLN A 67 12.56 -15.84 -2.50
C GLN A 67 12.70 -16.31 -3.96
N LYS A 68 11.77 -15.92 -4.82
CA LYS A 68 11.77 -16.31 -6.24
C LYS A 68 12.70 -15.45 -7.10
N MET A 69 12.82 -14.17 -6.76
CA MET A 69 13.49 -13.16 -7.57
C MET A 69 14.40 -12.27 -6.71
N PRO A 70 15.41 -12.85 -6.01
CA PRO A 70 16.19 -12.13 -4.98
C PRO A 70 17.00 -10.97 -5.54
N HIS A 71 17.32 -10.98 -6.84
CA HIS A 71 18.15 -9.96 -7.50
C HIS A 71 17.34 -8.88 -8.21
N ILE A 72 16.01 -9.04 -8.31
CA ILE A 72 15.16 -8.07 -9.00
C ILE A 72 14.70 -7.01 -8.01
N PRO A 73 14.97 -5.72 -8.27
CA PRO A 73 14.44 -4.66 -7.43
C PRO A 73 12.92 -4.68 -7.38
N MET A 74 12.33 -4.24 -6.27
CA MET A 74 10.87 -4.19 -6.11
C MET A 74 10.38 -2.76 -5.91
N LEU A 75 9.32 -2.40 -6.64
CA LEU A 75 8.45 -1.26 -6.35
C LEU A 75 7.13 -1.79 -5.81
N VAL A 76 6.91 -1.63 -4.53
CA VAL A 76 5.68 -2.05 -3.86
C VAL A 76 4.87 -0.81 -3.52
N SER A 77 3.75 -0.63 -4.20
CA SER A 77 2.82 0.47 -3.95
C SER A 77 1.56 -0.05 -3.29
N THR A 78 1.04 0.68 -2.32
CA THR A 78 -0.19 0.28 -1.66
C THR A 78 -1.08 1.46 -1.33
N LYS A 79 -2.37 1.17 -1.20
CA LYS A 79 -3.38 2.09 -0.72
C LYS A 79 -3.86 1.67 0.66
N GLU A 80 -3.86 2.61 1.59
CA GLU A 80 -4.52 2.41 2.89
C GLU A 80 -5.04 3.74 3.43
N ILE A 81 -6.26 3.77 3.95
CA ILE A 81 -6.87 4.97 4.52
C ILE A 81 -6.82 4.98 6.05
N SER A 82 -6.80 3.80 6.67
CA SER A 82 -6.73 3.65 8.13
C SER A 82 -5.32 3.92 8.63
N MET A 83 -5.19 4.91 9.49
CA MET A 83 -3.89 5.23 10.11
C MET A 83 -3.37 4.08 10.97
N GLU A 84 -4.26 3.37 11.66
CA GLU A 84 -3.90 2.21 12.50
C GLU A 84 -3.32 1.08 11.64
N ASP A 85 -3.93 0.79 10.49
CA ASP A 85 -3.44 -0.22 9.57
C ASP A 85 -2.09 0.17 8.97
N VAL A 86 -1.92 1.44 8.59
CA VAL A 86 -0.62 1.96 8.14
C VAL A 86 0.45 1.77 9.19
N ARG A 87 0.16 2.06 10.48
CA ARG A 87 1.11 1.83 11.58
C ARG A 87 1.51 0.36 11.70
N LEU A 88 0.53 -0.54 11.70
CA LEU A 88 0.78 -1.98 11.77
C LEU A 88 1.60 -2.48 10.57
N GLY A 89 1.34 -1.95 9.38
CA GLY A 89 2.13 -2.24 8.19
C GLY A 89 3.56 -1.72 8.28
N LEU A 90 3.75 -0.49 8.78
CA LEU A 90 5.07 0.10 8.96
C LEU A 90 5.93 -0.65 9.98
N ASP A 91 5.32 -1.20 11.03
CA ASP A 91 6.05 -2.00 12.05
C ASP A 91 6.60 -3.32 11.48
N LYS A 92 6.05 -3.81 10.37
CA LYS A 92 6.51 -5.05 9.69
C LYS A 92 7.53 -4.79 8.57
N LEU A 93 7.73 -3.54 8.17
CA LEU A 93 8.63 -3.18 7.06
C LEU A 93 10.11 -3.30 7.36
N PRO A 94 10.63 -3.06 8.57
CA PRO A 94 12.07 -3.11 8.84
C PRO A 94 12.73 -4.38 8.33
N ASP A 95 12.14 -5.54 8.63
CA ASP A 95 12.69 -6.83 8.20
C ASP A 95 12.64 -7.00 6.68
N ARG A 96 11.63 -6.44 6.02
CA ARG A 96 11.53 -6.49 4.55
C ARG A 96 12.70 -5.75 3.89
N PHE A 97 13.10 -4.58 4.43
CA PHE A 97 14.26 -3.83 3.95
C PHE A 97 15.59 -4.48 4.27
N ILE A 98 15.66 -5.33 5.29
CA ILE A 98 16.86 -6.16 5.55
C ILE A 98 16.93 -7.31 4.56
N GLU A 99 15.84 -8.05 4.39
CA GLU A 99 15.79 -9.20 3.49
C GLU A 99 15.98 -8.78 2.02
N HIS A 100 15.34 -7.71 1.58
CA HIS A 100 15.41 -7.24 0.19
C HIS A 100 15.77 -5.76 0.14
N LYS A 101 17.06 -5.49 0.09
CA LYS A 101 17.62 -4.12 0.14
C LYS A 101 17.10 -3.23 -0.99
N ASN A 102 16.92 -3.79 -2.18
CA ASN A 102 16.50 -3.09 -3.39
C ASN A 102 14.97 -2.93 -3.47
N THR A 103 14.36 -2.47 -2.39
CA THR A 103 12.91 -2.23 -2.30
C THR A 103 12.59 -0.74 -2.18
N VAL A 104 11.64 -0.28 -2.99
CA VAL A 104 10.92 0.99 -2.80
C VAL A 104 9.52 0.66 -2.35
N PHE A 105 9.12 1.15 -1.18
CA PHE A 105 7.78 0.96 -0.64
C PHE A 105 7.01 2.28 -0.65
N VAL A 106 5.79 2.25 -1.17
CA VAL A 106 4.93 3.43 -1.32
C VAL A 106 3.59 3.18 -0.67
N ILE A 107 3.16 4.09 0.20
CA ILE A 107 1.83 4.07 0.80
C ILE A 107 1.09 5.35 0.40
N SER A 108 -0.16 5.24 -0.01
CA SER A 108 -1.02 6.39 -0.29
C SER A 108 -2.41 6.24 0.32
N ASN A 109 -3.03 7.36 0.68
CA ASN A 109 -4.44 7.40 1.09
C ASN A 109 -5.37 7.86 -0.04
N LEU A 110 -4.86 8.00 -1.24
CA LEU A 110 -5.56 8.48 -2.42
C LEU A 110 -6.68 7.51 -2.86
N ASN A 111 -7.54 7.90 -3.80
CA ASN A 111 -8.48 6.95 -4.41
C ASN A 111 -7.73 5.91 -5.27
N TYR A 112 -8.41 4.87 -5.76
CA TYR A 112 -7.75 3.76 -6.45
C TYR A 112 -7.00 4.19 -7.71
N GLU A 113 -7.62 4.99 -8.58
CA GLU A 113 -6.97 5.51 -9.79
C GLU A 113 -5.75 6.39 -9.45
N GLU A 114 -5.91 7.30 -8.49
CA GLU A 114 -4.83 8.17 -8.06
C GLU A 114 -3.70 7.43 -7.36
N SER A 115 -4.02 6.37 -6.60
CA SER A 115 -3.03 5.54 -5.91
C SER A 115 -2.17 4.73 -6.89
N THR A 116 -2.77 4.19 -7.96
CA THR A 116 -2.01 3.47 -8.99
C THR A 116 -1.08 4.41 -9.77
N LEU A 117 -1.47 5.67 -9.94
CA LEU A 117 -0.71 6.66 -10.71
C LEU A 117 0.15 7.58 -9.83
N LEU A 118 -0.05 7.58 -8.51
CA LEU A 118 0.52 8.53 -7.55
C LEU A 118 0.32 9.99 -7.96
N LYS A 119 -0.79 10.27 -8.64
CA LYS A 119 -1.17 11.61 -9.10
C LYS A 119 -2.68 11.77 -9.21
N SER A 120 -3.14 13.01 -9.13
CA SER A 120 -4.54 13.37 -9.38
C SER A 120 -4.71 14.07 -10.72
N LYS A 121 -5.81 13.78 -11.43
CA LYS A 121 -6.23 14.53 -12.63
C LYS A 121 -6.70 15.95 -12.29
N ASN A 122 -7.18 16.15 -11.07
CA ASN A 122 -7.55 17.47 -10.58
C ASN A 122 -6.30 18.25 -10.19
N LYS A 123 -5.99 19.32 -10.92
CA LYS A 123 -4.79 20.15 -10.72
C LYS A 123 -4.70 20.75 -9.30
N HIS A 124 -5.83 21.19 -8.73
CA HIS A 124 -5.86 21.75 -7.37
C HIS A 124 -5.53 20.68 -6.32
N LYS A 125 -6.15 19.50 -6.44
CA LYS A 125 -5.86 18.36 -5.58
C LYS A 125 -4.41 17.88 -5.73
N GLN A 126 -3.89 17.85 -6.98
CA GLN A 126 -2.50 17.48 -7.25
C GLN A 126 -1.49 18.34 -6.50
N LYS A 127 -1.73 19.67 -6.43
CA LYS A 127 -0.88 20.59 -5.66
C LYS A 127 -0.92 20.33 -4.16
N LYS A 128 -2.06 19.85 -3.64
CA LYS A 128 -2.28 19.57 -2.21
C LYS A 128 -1.72 18.22 -1.75
N ILE A 129 -1.28 17.34 -2.65
CA ILE A 129 -0.74 16.04 -2.22
C ILE A 129 0.51 16.24 -1.36
N ASN A 130 0.43 15.83 -0.10
CA ASN A 130 1.55 15.75 0.82
C ASN A 130 2.47 14.61 0.39
N TRP A 131 3.65 14.96 -0.10
CA TRP A 131 4.63 14.00 -0.61
C TRP A 131 5.77 13.85 0.39
N LYS A 132 5.84 12.71 1.07
CA LYS A 132 6.84 12.43 2.09
C LYS A 132 7.80 11.35 1.62
N VAL A 133 9.08 11.67 1.52
CA VAL A 133 10.15 10.70 1.24
C VAL A 133 10.88 10.38 2.54
N VAL A 134 11.05 9.10 2.83
CA VAL A 134 11.78 8.56 3.98
C VAL A 134 12.95 7.73 3.45
N LYS A 135 14.16 8.21 3.71
CA LYS A 135 15.41 7.53 3.37
C LYS A 135 15.94 6.84 4.62
N LEU A 136 15.73 5.54 4.74
CA LEU A 136 16.16 4.77 5.90
C LEU A 136 17.70 4.67 5.94
N LYS A 137 18.28 5.08 7.06
CA LYS A 137 19.72 5.02 7.34
C LYS A 137 20.02 3.90 8.33
N GLY A 138 21.18 3.30 8.23
CA GLY A 138 21.59 2.19 9.07
C GLY A 138 21.52 0.86 8.33
N ASN A 139 21.75 -0.22 9.04
CA ASN A 139 21.85 -1.56 8.47
C ASN A 139 21.12 -2.64 9.29
N SER A 140 20.39 -2.24 10.31
CA SER A 140 19.63 -3.14 11.17
C SER A 140 18.12 -2.86 11.12
N SER A 141 17.34 -3.87 11.44
CA SER A 141 15.87 -3.76 11.60
C SER A 141 15.52 -2.73 12.70
N LEU A 142 16.34 -2.65 13.77
CA LEU A 142 16.14 -1.67 14.83
C LEU A 142 16.32 -0.23 14.33
N ASP A 143 17.37 0.04 13.54
CA ASP A 143 17.61 1.37 12.97
C ASP A 143 16.40 1.84 12.14
N PHE A 144 15.86 0.93 11.33
CA PHE A 144 14.70 1.23 10.48
C PHE A 144 13.43 1.42 11.31
N SER A 145 13.21 0.58 12.33
CA SER A 145 12.06 0.70 13.24
C SER A 145 12.01 2.05 13.94
N ILE A 146 13.14 2.53 14.45
CA ILE A 146 13.22 3.84 15.12
C ILE A 146 12.81 4.97 14.16
N GLN A 147 13.28 4.92 12.90
CA GLN A 147 12.98 5.94 11.91
C GLN A 147 11.51 5.91 11.46
N LEU A 148 10.92 4.70 11.32
CA LEU A 148 9.51 4.53 10.97
C LEU A 148 8.57 4.94 12.12
N ARG A 149 8.95 4.72 13.38
CA ARG A 149 8.20 5.26 14.54
C ARG A 149 8.20 6.80 14.55
N LYS A 150 9.31 7.44 14.21
CA LYS A 150 9.37 8.91 14.05
C LYS A 150 8.46 9.39 12.90
N LEU A 151 8.35 8.63 11.82
CA LEU A 151 7.40 8.92 10.74
C LEU A 151 5.95 8.89 11.24
N ASN A 152 5.57 7.89 12.08
CA ASN A 152 4.26 7.80 12.70
C ASN A 152 3.94 9.07 13.51
N GLN A 153 4.86 9.48 14.38
CA GLN A 153 4.65 10.63 15.26
C GLN A 153 4.57 11.96 14.49
N ASN A 154 5.48 12.16 13.54
CA ASN A 154 5.69 13.46 12.91
C ASN A 154 4.80 13.69 11.67
N PHE A 155 4.42 12.64 10.96
CA PHE A 155 3.68 12.75 9.72
C PHE A 155 2.30 12.11 9.77
N LEU A 156 2.17 10.84 10.16
CA LEU A 156 0.87 10.16 10.12
C LEU A 156 -0.15 10.84 11.03
N ASN A 157 0.22 11.15 12.26
CA ASN A 157 -0.69 11.84 13.20
C ASN A 157 -1.25 13.15 12.66
N LYS A 158 -0.50 13.85 11.80
CA LYS A 158 -0.89 15.15 11.25
C LYS A 158 -1.57 15.05 9.90
N LYS A 159 -1.11 14.14 9.03
CA LYS A 159 -1.45 14.12 7.59
C LYS A 159 -2.25 12.90 7.15
N TRP A 160 -2.47 11.91 8.04
CA TRP A 160 -3.21 10.67 7.71
C TRP A 160 -4.57 10.59 8.41
N GLN A 161 -5.21 11.74 8.62
CA GLN A 161 -6.51 11.79 9.25
C GLN A 161 -7.63 11.49 8.26
N ILE A 162 -8.68 10.87 8.76
CA ILE A 162 -9.89 10.57 7.99
C ILE A 162 -11.04 11.47 8.45
N GLU A 163 -11.95 11.71 7.53
CA GLU A 163 -13.27 12.28 7.75
C GLU A 163 -14.33 11.34 7.19
N ARG A 164 -15.56 11.48 7.62
CA ARG A 164 -16.68 10.72 7.06
C ARG A 164 -17.41 11.59 6.04
N ASN A 165 -17.60 11.05 4.83
CA ASN A 165 -18.42 11.69 3.84
C ASN A 165 -19.87 11.76 4.37
N GLU A 166 -20.46 12.95 4.45
CA GLU A 166 -21.79 13.18 5.01
C GLU A 166 -22.88 12.41 4.28
N LYS A 167 -22.80 12.32 2.95
CA LYS A 167 -23.79 11.65 2.10
C LYS A 167 -23.72 10.12 2.16
N THR A 168 -22.53 9.55 2.24
CA THR A 168 -22.33 8.10 2.10
C THR A 168 -21.90 7.43 3.41
N GLY A 169 -21.47 8.19 4.42
CA GLY A 169 -20.88 7.69 5.65
C GLY A 169 -19.53 6.97 5.46
N ASN A 170 -18.98 6.97 4.25
CA ASN A 170 -17.71 6.34 3.96
C ASN A 170 -16.54 7.20 4.48
N PRO A 171 -15.47 6.60 5.02
CA PRO A 171 -14.28 7.36 5.37
C PRO A 171 -13.58 7.83 4.09
N THR A 172 -13.17 9.08 4.13
CA THR A 172 -12.30 9.73 3.15
C THR A 172 -11.12 10.34 3.89
N TYR A 173 -10.03 10.59 3.19
CA TYR A 173 -8.90 11.30 3.79
C TYR A 173 -9.22 12.80 3.87
N LYS A 174 -8.75 13.46 4.93
CA LYS A 174 -8.76 14.94 5.02
C LYS A 174 -7.73 15.56 4.09
N GLU A 175 -6.52 14.99 4.10
CA GLU A 175 -5.41 15.46 3.28
C GLU A 175 -4.87 14.34 2.39
N PRO A 176 -4.77 14.56 1.06
CA PRO A 176 -4.17 13.60 0.16
C PRO A 176 -2.68 13.45 0.46
N SER A 177 -2.22 12.22 0.67
CA SER A 177 -0.84 11.96 1.11
C SER A 177 -0.25 10.75 0.44
N VAL A 178 1.06 10.83 0.15
CA VAL A 178 1.90 9.76 -0.39
C VAL A 178 3.19 9.70 0.43
N ILE A 179 3.54 8.51 0.88
CA ILE A 179 4.79 8.22 1.59
C ILE A 179 5.61 7.27 0.73
N ILE A 180 6.88 7.60 0.52
CA ILE A 180 7.84 6.76 -0.20
C ILE A 180 8.96 6.41 0.76
N ILE A 181 9.27 5.13 0.88
CA ILE A 181 10.24 4.61 1.83
C ILE A 181 11.24 3.73 1.07
N TYR A 182 12.52 3.97 1.25
CA TYR A 182 13.60 3.14 0.72
C TYR A 182 14.86 3.31 1.55
N ARG A 183 15.82 2.40 1.38
CA ARG A 183 17.12 2.49 2.05
C ARG A 183 18.00 3.55 1.40
N LYS A 184 18.63 4.40 2.22
CA LYS A 184 19.52 5.47 1.75
C LYS A 184 20.71 4.93 0.97
N ASP A 185 21.29 3.83 1.39
CA ASP A 185 22.43 3.18 0.75
C ASP A 185 22.10 2.59 -0.64
N GLN A 186 20.81 2.40 -0.95
CA GLN A 186 20.32 1.92 -2.25
C GLN A 186 19.78 3.04 -3.16
N GLU A 187 19.85 4.31 -2.75
CA GLU A 187 19.24 5.42 -3.48
C GLU A 187 19.72 5.53 -4.94
N PHE A 188 20.99 5.29 -5.16
CA PHE A 188 21.57 5.37 -6.51
C PHE A 188 21.05 4.24 -7.42
N SER A 189 21.06 3.00 -6.95
CA SER A 189 20.57 1.83 -7.70
C SER A 189 19.07 1.91 -7.96
N LEU A 190 18.29 2.52 -7.06
CA LEU A 190 16.84 2.66 -7.15
C LEU A 190 16.36 3.93 -7.86
N LYS A 191 17.26 4.78 -8.36
CA LYS A 191 16.91 6.11 -8.93
C LYS A 191 15.84 6.08 -10.03
N ASN A 192 15.81 4.99 -10.81
CA ASN A 192 14.85 4.79 -11.90
C ASN A 192 13.52 4.14 -11.43
N ILE A 193 13.46 3.70 -10.18
CA ILE A 193 12.33 3.00 -9.57
C ILE A 193 11.59 3.92 -8.58
N ILE A 194 12.33 4.79 -7.89
CA ILE A 194 11.76 5.72 -6.91
C ILE A 194 10.78 6.65 -7.63
N PRO A 195 9.47 6.63 -7.25
CA PRO A 195 8.49 7.49 -7.88
C PRO A 195 8.81 8.96 -7.68
N LYS A 196 8.60 9.75 -8.73
CA LYS A 196 8.77 11.21 -8.71
C LYS A 196 7.41 11.90 -8.69
N LYS A 197 7.32 13.01 -7.97
CA LYS A 197 6.11 13.83 -7.96
C LYS A 197 5.74 14.23 -9.40
N ASN A 198 4.49 14.04 -9.77
CA ASN A 198 3.93 14.35 -11.11
C ASN A 198 4.36 13.42 -12.25
N ASN A 199 5.16 12.41 -12.02
CA ASN A 199 5.61 11.46 -13.06
C ASN A 199 5.05 10.05 -12.85
N GLY A 200 3.73 9.93 -12.82
CA GLY A 200 3.06 8.64 -12.59
C GLY A 200 2.83 7.88 -13.90
N LYS A 201 3.75 7.01 -14.25
CA LYS A 201 3.53 5.89 -15.17
C LYS A 201 3.79 4.62 -14.38
N ASN A 202 2.74 4.02 -13.83
CA ASN A 202 2.89 2.79 -13.08
C ASN A 202 2.05 1.71 -13.74
N ASN A 203 2.72 0.82 -14.46
CA ASN A 203 2.17 -0.45 -14.88
C ASN A 203 2.68 -1.50 -13.89
N TYR A 204 1.77 -2.24 -13.28
CA TYR A 204 2.09 -3.22 -12.25
C TYR A 204 2.10 -4.63 -12.83
N ASP A 205 3.07 -5.43 -12.40
CA ASP A 205 3.18 -6.84 -12.78
C ASP A 205 2.22 -7.71 -11.96
N LEU A 206 1.88 -7.25 -10.76
CA LEU A 206 0.93 -7.91 -9.86
C LEU A 206 0.06 -6.87 -9.16
N ILE A 207 -1.26 -7.09 -9.17
CA ILE A 207 -2.21 -6.32 -8.36
C ILE A 207 -2.94 -7.25 -7.41
N ILE A 208 -2.87 -6.92 -6.11
CA ILE A 208 -3.58 -7.61 -5.04
C ILE A 208 -4.84 -6.81 -4.71
N ALA A 209 -6.00 -7.45 -4.83
CA ALA A 209 -7.30 -6.82 -4.57
C ALA A 209 -8.16 -7.73 -3.67
N SER A 210 -7.61 -8.12 -2.51
CA SER A 210 -8.26 -9.08 -1.61
C SER A 210 -9.54 -8.54 -0.97
N GLN A 211 -9.52 -7.29 -0.50
CA GLN A 211 -10.68 -6.62 0.10
C GLN A 211 -10.70 -5.11 -0.20
N PRO A 212 -10.64 -4.68 -1.46
CA PRO A 212 -10.44 -3.27 -1.79
C PRO A 212 -11.69 -2.41 -1.62
N TYR A 213 -12.86 -2.98 -1.37
CA TYR A 213 -14.11 -2.24 -1.37
C TYR A 213 -15.09 -2.68 -0.27
N ARG A 214 -15.96 -1.75 0.11
CA ARG A 214 -17.01 -2.00 1.10
C ARG A 214 -18.32 -2.43 0.42
N SER A 215 -19.12 -3.23 1.14
CA SER A 215 -20.41 -3.75 0.67
C SER A 215 -21.46 -2.69 0.33
N ARG A 216 -21.30 -1.44 0.82
CA ARG A 216 -22.26 -0.34 0.63
C ARG A 216 -22.23 0.34 -0.75
N ILE A 217 -21.31 -0.04 -1.62
CA ILE A 217 -21.18 0.55 -2.96
C ILE A 217 -21.83 -0.39 -3.96
N SER A 218 -22.64 0.12 -4.90
CA SER A 218 -23.25 -0.68 -5.96
C SER A 218 -22.18 -1.38 -6.81
N ALA A 219 -22.52 -2.52 -7.43
CA ALA A 219 -21.61 -3.29 -8.28
C ALA A 219 -21.03 -2.42 -9.42
N GLU A 220 -21.87 -1.63 -10.07
CA GLU A 220 -21.46 -0.70 -11.13
C GLU A 220 -20.38 0.28 -10.66
N LYS A 221 -20.60 0.92 -9.50
CA LYS A 221 -19.61 1.84 -8.91
C LYS A 221 -18.32 1.13 -8.52
N LYS A 222 -18.39 -0.13 -8.03
CA LYS A 222 -17.21 -0.96 -7.74
C LYS A 222 -16.40 -1.19 -9.01
N VAL A 223 -17.05 -1.60 -10.09
CA VAL A 223 -16.39 -1.80 -11.38
C VAL A 223 -15.74 -0.50 -11.85
N LYS A 224 -16.50 0.60 -11.88
CA LYS A 224 -16.04 1.89 -12.41
C LYS A 224 -14.89 2.50 -11.64
N TYR A 225 -14.97 2.52 -10.29
CA TYR A 225 -14.04 3.30 -9.46
C TYR A 225 -12.97 2.46 -8.75
N VAL A 226 -13.09 1.13 -8.78
CA VAL A 226 -12.13 0.23 -8.13
C VAL A 226 -11.50 -0.71 -9.15
N ILE A 227 -12.30 -1.54 -9.82
CA ILE A 227 -11.78 -2.61 -10.69
C ILE A 227 -11.12 -2.04 -11.95
N ASN A 228 -11.84 -1.18 -12.69
CA ASN A 228 -11.32 -0.63 -13.94
C ASN A 228 -10.01 0.16 -13.78
N PRO A 229 -9.81 1.01 -12.75
CA PRO A 229 -8.51 1.64 -12.52
C PRO A 229 -7.37 0.63 -12.31
N MET A 230 -7.63 -0.47 -11.61
CA MET A 230 -6.63 -1.52 -11.36
C MET A 230 -6.30 -2.29 -12.65
N ILE A 231 -7.32 -2.70 -13.42
CA ILE A 231 -7.11 -3.38 -14.70
C ILE A 231 -6.28 -2.50 -15.66
N LYS A 232 -6.57 -1.19 -15.71
CA LYS A 232 -5.81 -0.24 -16.53
C LYS A 232 -4.36 -0.05 -16.08
N ALA A 233 -4.09 -0.35 -14.81
CA ALA A 233 -2.75 -0.23 -14.23
C ALA A 233 -1.92 -1.52 -14.32
N LEU A 234 -2.50 -2.64 -14.76
CA LEU A 234 -1.74 -3.87 -15.03
C LEU A 234 -0.88 -3.72 -16.29
N ASN A 235 0.29 -4.32 -16.26
CA ASN A 235 1.08 -4.57 -17.47
C ASN A 235 0.30 -5.48 -18.42
N LYS A 236 0.41 -5.20 -19.71
CA LYS A 236 -0.16 -6.03 -20.77
C LYS A 236 0.77 -7.18 -21.10
#